data_5e870cd7d1a3c1de8ae32798f55ac98c
#
_entry.id   5e870cd7d1a3c1de8ae32798f55ac98c
#
_cell.length_a   1.000
_cell.length_b   1.000
_cell.length_c   1.000
_cell.angle_alpha   90.00
_cell.angle_beta   90.00
_cell.angle_gamma   90.00
#
_symmetry.space_group_name_H-M   'P 1'
#
loop_
_entity.id
_entity.type
_entity.pdbx_description
1 polymer ?
#
loop_
_entity_poly.entity_id
_entity_poly.type
_entity_poly.pdbx_seq_one_letter_code
_entity_poly.pdbx_strand_id
1 'polypeptide(L)'
;MFLFLVAFPFDLWIKSSFYLYLAETLARFIFVVFLLMYNHFKKLVTIPICHFNKTDLLLLPLLPILFCNFYYLLEMRNGFQITLDETFFIQIIFQISVALSEELLFRSLIQNCLSLKKTLTRIFVSSLIFALFHLTYFFSSFNLISLFVPLYTFGLGFLLGFVYEWSEKNFLYICGYHFLFNLINQVLYTYMLNVGEDYLFYVNAVCVGAFGAIYLIFLLFLSKRVNKSFQR
;
A
#
# COMPACT_ATOMS: atom_id res chain seq x y z
N MET A 1 -2.30 18.84 -10.74
CA MET A 1 -2.04 17.87 -11.82
C MET A 1 -1.99 16.43 -11.30
N PHE A 2 -1.29 16.12 -10.21
CA PHE A 2 -1.20 14.75 -9.66
C PHE A 2 -2.54 14.20 -9.14
N LEU A 3 -3.25 14.96 -8.29
CA LEU A 3 -4.59 14.62 -7.83
C LEU A 3 -5.56 14.35 -9.00
N PHE A 4 -5.36 15.05 -10.11
CA PHE A 4 -6.19 14.90 -11.30
C PHE A 4 -5.92 13.56 -12.03
N LEU A 5 -4.67 13.08 -12.09
CA LEU A 5 -4.33 11.82 -12.77
C LEU A 5 -4.70 10.58 -11.94
N VAL A 6 -4.64 10.66 -10.60
CA VAL A 6 -4.99 9.54 -9.71
C VAL A 6 -6.46 9.53 -9.35
N ALA A 7 -7.11 10.70 -9.33
CA ALA A 7 -8.53 10.87 -9.04
C ALA A 7 -9.35 11.21 -10.30
N PHE A 8 -8.77 11.06 -11.50
CA PHE A 8 -9.55 11.26 -12.71
C PHE A 8 -10.61 10.16 -12.78
N PRO A 9 -11.89 10.51 -12.85
CA PRO A 9 -12.96 9.53 -12.84
C PRO A 9 -13.04 8.83 -14.21
N PHE A 10 -12.06 7.98 -14.52
CA PHE A 10 -12.07 7.17 -15.73
C PHE A 10 -13.29 6.27 -15.83
N ASP A 11 -13.86 5.86 -14.69
CA ASP A 11 -15.07 5.08 -14.54
C ASP A 11 -16.31 5.77 -15.16
N LEU A 12 -16.34 7.10 -15.19
CA LEU A 12 -17.40 7.84 -15.86
C LEU A 12 -17.38 7.67 -17.39
N TRP A 13 -16.22 7.36 -17.97
CA TRP A 13 -16.01 7.32 -19.42
C TRP A 13 -15.77 5.90 -19.93
N ILE A 14 -15.22 5.03 -19.09
CA ILE A 14 -14.82 3.67 -19.45
C ILE A 14 -15.69 2.68 -18.68
N LYS A 15 -16.64 2.04 -19.38
CA LYS A 15 -17.55 1.06 -18.76
C LYS A 15 -16.94 -0.35 -18.63
N SER A 16 -15.92 -0.67 -19.40
CA SER A 16 -15.24 -1.95 -19.33
C SER A 16 -14.18 -1.92 -18.22
N SER A 17 -14.29 -2.82 -17.27
CA SER A 17 -13.32 -2.94 -16.16
C SER A 17 -11.89 -3.15 -16.65
N PHE A 18 -11.68 -3.95 -17.70
CA PHE A 18 -10.37 -4.17 -18.30
C PHE A 18 -9.74 -2.86 -18.79
N TYR A 19 -10.45 -2.08 -19.61
CA TYR A 19 -9.93 -0.81 -20.14
C TYR A 19 -9.77 0.25 -19.05
N LEU A 20 -10.60 0.22 -18.00
CA LEU A 20 -10.45 1.10 -16.85
C LEU A 20 -9.12 0.83 -16.15
N TYR A 21 -8.85 -0.42 -15.75
CA TYR A 21 -7.57 -0.78 -15.11
C TYR A 21 -6.36 -0.52 -16.01
N LEU A 22 -6.50 -0.73 -17.32
CA LEU A 22 -5.44 -0.41 -18.28
C LEU A 22 -5.13 1.09 -18.30
N ALA A 23 -6.16 1.94 -18.40
CA ALA A 23 -5.99 3.40 -18.42
C ALA A 23 -5.36 3.92 -17.12
N GLU A 24 -5.84 3.45 -15.97
CA GLU A 24 -5.28 3.81 -14.67
C GLU A 24 -3.84 3.34 -14.50
N THR A 25 -3.53 2.14 -14.96
CA THR A 25 -2.16 1.59 -14.96
C THR A 25 -1.22 2.48 -15.78
N LEU A 26 -1.61 2.84 -17.00
CA LEU A 26 -0.82 3.72 -17.86
C LEU A 26 -0.61 5.10 -17.22
N ALA A 27 -1.67 5.69 -16.66
CA ALA A 27 -1.58 6.98 -15.96
C ALA A 27 -0.59 6.92 -14.77
N ARG A 28 -0.60 5.82 -14.00
CA ARG A 28 0.32 5.63 -12.86
C ARG A 28 1.77 5.43 -13.34
N PHE A 29 2.02 4.68 -14.39
CA PHE A 29 3.38 4.54 -14.94
C PHE A 29 3.93 5.86 -15.48
N ILE A 30 3.11 6.65 -16.20
CA ILE A 30 3.49 8.00 -16.63
C ILE A 30 3.85 8.85 -15.42
N PHE A 31 3.06 8.76 -14.34
CA PHE A 31 3.32 9.48 -13.12
C PHE A 31 4.63 9.03 -12.44
N VAL A 32 4.91 7.74 -12.37
CA VAL A 32 6.19 7.20 -11.84
C VAL A 32 7.37 7.79 -12.63
N VAL A 33 7.31 7.77 -13.96
CA VAL A 33 8.34 8.36 -14.82
C VAL A 33 8.51 9.85 -14.52
N PHE A 34 7.40 10.59 -14.40
CA PHE A 34 7.43 12.01 -14.05
C PHE A 34 8.10 12.25 -12.69
N LEU A 35 7.77 11.48 -11.66
CA LEU A 35 8.38 11.61 -10.34
C LEU A 35 9.88 11.31 -10.35
N LEU A 36 10.30 10.27 -11.07
CA LEU A 36 11.71 9.92 -11.20
C LEU A 36 12.49 11.04 -11.94
N MET A 37 11.94 11.56 -13.03
CA MET A 37 12.52 12.71 -13.74
C MET A 37 12.60 13.94 -12.84
N TYR A 38 11.52 14.27 -12.14
CA TYR A 38 11.48 15.41 -11.22
C TYR A 38 12.53 15.27 -10.10
N ASN A 39 12.63 14.07 -9.50
CA ASN A 39 13.65 13.79 -8.50
C ASN A 39 15.08 13.91 -9.08
N HIS A 40 15.28 13.41 -10.30
CA HIS A 40 16.58 13.49 -10.98
C HIS A 40 17.01 14.97 -11.21
N PHE A 41 16.10 15.79 -11.76
CA PHE A 41 16.40 17.19 -12.03
C PHE A 41 16.56 18.03 -10.76
N LYS A 42 15.76 17.77 -9.75
CA LYS A 42 15.80 18.53 -8.47
C LYS A 42 16.79 17.96 -7.47
N LYS A 43 17.33 16.77 -7.70
CA LYS A 43 18.25 16.06 -6.78
C LYS A 43 17.74 16.00 -5.34
N LEU A 44 16.44 15.73 -5.18
CA LEU A 44 15.77 15.80 -3.88
C LEU A 44 16.27 14.73 -2.93
N VAL A 45 16.30 13.48 -3.39
CA VAL A 45 16.68 12.32 -2.58
C VAL A 45 17.40 11.26 -3.42
N THR A 46 18.26 10.51 -2.75
CA THR A 46 18.80 9.26 -3.32
C THR A 46 17.82 8.15 -3.00
N ILE A 47 17.38 7.42 -4.02
CA ILE A 47 16.46 6.28 -3.88
C ILE A 47 17.29 5.00 -3.89
N PRO A 48 17.49 4.33 -2.75
CA PRO A 48 18.18 3.04 -2.71
C PRO A 48 17.29 1.99 -3.37
N ILE A 49 17.73 1.41 -4.48
CA ILE A 49 16.88 0.52 -5.27
C ILE A 49 16.86 -0.88 -4.68
N CYS A 50 17.99 -1.37 -4.14
CA CYS A 50 18.08 -2.75 -3.72
C CYS A 50 19.23 -2.99 -2.72
N HIS A 51 18.89 -3.36 -1.49
CA HIS A 51 19.81 -4.03 -0.55
C HIS A 51 19.03 -5.21 0.05
N PHE A 52 19.33 -6.42 -0.41
CA PHE A 52 18.66 -7.62 0.11
C PHE A 52 19.52 -8.29 1.18
N ASN A 53 19.04 -8.27 2.40
CA ASN A 53 19.53 -9.19 3.44
C ASN A 53 18.62 -10.43 3.39
N LYS A 54 19.20 -11.62 3.19
CA LYS A 54 18.45 -12.87 2.92
C LYS A 54 17.42 -13.24 3.99
N THR A 55 17.66 -12.85 5.25
CA THR A 55 16.73 -13.09 6.37
C THR A 55 15.52 -12.14 6.39
N ASP A 56 15.64 -10.98 5.78
CA ASP A 56 14.60 -9.96 5.78
C ASP A 56 13.54 -10.24 4.70
N LEU A 57 13.94 -11.00 3.67
CA LEU A 57 13.11 -11.29 2.51
C LEU A 57 11.98 -12.27 2.79
N LEU A 58 12.15 -13.20 3.71
CA LEU A 58 11.26 -14.36 3.87
C LEU A 58 10.25 -14.23 5.01
N LEU A 59 10.59 -13.56 6.09
CA LEU A 59 9.76 -13.59 7.29
C LEU A 59 8.86 -12.36 7.46
N LEU A 60 9.28 -11.20 6.98
CA LEU A 60 8.56 -9.96 7.24
C LEU A 60 7.32 -9.73 6.38
N PRO A 61 7.34 -9.95 5.06
CA PRO A 61 6.12 -9.79 4.26
C PRO A 61 5.10 -10.91 4.52
N LEU A 62 5.53 -12.11 4.87
CA LEU A 62 4.63 -13.23 5.10
C LEU A 62 3.78 -13.09 6.37
N LEU A 63 4.33 -12.54 7.47
CA LEU A 63 3.60 -12.42 8.73
C LEU A 63 2.39 -11.48 8.63
N PRO A 64 2.48 -10.25 8.14
CA PRO A 64 1.31 -9.39 7.97
C PRO A 64 0.31 -9.95 6.97
N ILE A 65 0.80 -10.58 5.89
CA ILE A 65 -0.04 -11.22 4.89
C ILE A 65 -0.82 -12.37 5.50
N LEU A 66 -0.16 -13.25 6.25
CA LEU A 66 -0.82 -14.38 6.92
C LEU A 66 -1.81 -13.90 7.98
N PHE A 67 -1.45 -12.92 8.81
CA PHE A 67 -2.33 -12.43 9.86
C PHE A 67 -3.51 -11.62 9.31
N CYS A 68 -3.29 -10.74 8.35
CA CYS A 68 -4.38 -9.98 7.73
C CYS A 68 -5.36 -10.87 6.98
N ASN A 69 -4.90 -12.04 6.50
CA ASN A 69 -5.70 -12.94 5.67
C ASN A 69 -6.04 -14.27 6.37
N PHE A 70 -5.78 -14.39 7.68
CA PHE A 70 -6.15 -15.59 8.43
C PHE A 70 -7.64 -15.92 8.30
N TYR A 71 -8.50 -14.89 8.29
CA TYR A 71 -9.92 -15.05 8.06
C TYR A 71 -10.23 -15.59 6.65
N TYR A 72 -9.54 -15.10 5.62
CA TYR A 72 -9.68 -15.60 4.26
C TYR A 72 -9.21 -17.04 4.12
N LEU A 73 -8.14 -17.42 4.81
CA LEU A 73 -7.67 -18.80 4.84
C LEU A 73 -8.71 -19.73 5.48
N LEU A 74 -9.47 -19.25 6.46
CA LEU A 74 -10.57 -19.99 7.06
C LEU A 74 -11.74 -20.14 6.08
N GLU A 75 -12.08 -19.10 5.33
CA GLU A 75 -13.16 -19.12 4.31
C GLU A 75 -12.76 -19.91 3.06
N MET A 76 -11.48 -19.99 2.70
CA MET A 76 -10.98 -20.86 1.63
C MET A 76 -11.37 -22.34 1.82
N ARG A 77 -11.66 -22.75 3.04
CA ARG A 77 -12.16 -24.11 3.34
C ARG A 77 -13.49 -24.42 2.64
N ASN A 78 -14.27 -23.41 2.28
CA ASN A 78 -15.60 -23.57 1.69
C ASN A 78 -15.59 -23.70 0.15
N GLY A 79 -14.43 -23.70 -0.47
CA GLY A 79 -14.24 -23.85 -1.92
C GLY A 79 -13.88 -22.53 -2.60
N PHE A 80 -12.80 -22.59 -3.36
CA PHE A 80 -12.17 -21.46 -4.00
C PHE A 80 -12.26 -21.62 -5.52
N GLN A 81 -12.88 -20.65 -6.19
CA GLN A 81 -12.88 -20.60 -7.65
C GLN A 81 -12.31 -19.27 -8.09
N ILE A 82 -11.10 -19.27 -8.66
CA ILE A 82 -10.55 -18.12 -9.36
C ILE A 82 -10.84 -18.28 -10.85
N THR A 83 -11.54 -17.31 -11.42
CA THR A 83 -11.62 -17.18 -12.86
C THR A 83 -10.42 -16.36 -13.34
N LEU A 84 -9.45 -17.02 -13.96
CA LEU A 84 -8.26 -16.37 -14.52
C LEU A 84 -8.63 -15.79 -15.89
N ASP A 85 -9.25 -14.63 -15.89
CA ASP A 85 -9.58 -13.88 -17.09
C ASP A 85 -8.58 -12.73 -17.36
N GLU A 86 -8.77 -12.02 -18.46
CA GLU A 86 -7.93 -10.86 -18.81
C GLU A 86 -8.00 -9.76 -17.76
N THR A 87 -9.16 -9.62 -17.10
CA THR A 87 -9.37 -8.62 -16.05
C THR A 87 -8.55 -8.95 -14.81
N PHE A 88 -8.42 -10.21 -14.44
CA PHE A 88 -7.55 -10.65 -13.34
C PHE A 88 -6.09 -10.25 -13.59
N PHE A 89 -5.57 -10.53 -14.78
CA PHE A 89 -4.17 -10.21 -15.08
C PHE A 89 -3.90 -8.70 -15.13
N ILE A 90 -4.81 -7.90 -15.71
CA ILE A 90 -4.64 -6.45 -15.72
C ILE A 90 -4.75 -5.85 -14.33
N GLN A 91 -5.56 -6.41 -13.43
CA GLN A 91 -5.61 -6.00 -12.02
C GLN A 91 -4.30 -6.24 -11.29
N ILE A 92 -3.62 -7.36 -11.54
CA ILE A 92 -2.28 -7.61 -10.97
C ILE A 92 -1.31 -6.50 -11.40
N ILE A 93 -1.26 -6.21 -12.70
CA ILE A 93 -0.38 -5.14 -13.23
C ILE A 93 -0.77 -3.78 -12.66
N PHE A 94 -2.06 -3.51 -12.52
CA PHE A 94 -2.57 -2.31 -11.88
C PHE A 94 -2.05 -2.18 -10.43
N GLN A 95 -2.14 -3.24 -9.61
CA GLN A 95 -1.65 -3.20 -8.23
C GLN A 95 -0.13 -3.01 -8.12
N ILE A 96 0.64 -3.53 -9.08
CA ILE A 96 2.08 -3.21 -9.18
C ILE A 96 2.26 -1.70 -9.42
N SER A 97 1.50 -1.12 -10.33
CA SER A 97 1.59 0.32 -10.65
C SER A 97 1.16 1.20 -9.47
N VAL A 98 0.15 0.76 -8.69
CA VAL A 98 -0.27 1.42 -7.44
C VAL A 98 0.88 1.44 -6.45
N ALA A 99 1.44 0.26 -6.12
CA ALA A 99 2.53 0.15 -5.16
C ALA A 99 3.75 0.99 -5.58
N LEU A 100 4.16 0.93 -6.85
CA LEU A 100 5.29 1.72 -7.35
C LEU A 100 5.04 3.23 -7.23
N SER A 101 3.88 3.71 -7.66
CA SER A 101 3.56 5.14 -7.65
C SER A 101 3.42 5.71 -6.24
N GLU A 102 2.75 4.96 -5.36
CA GLU A 102 2.50 5.41 -3.99
C GLU A 102 3.74 5.33 -3.12
N GLU A 103 4.51 4.25 -3.17
CA GLU A 103 5.74 4.15 -2.38
C GLU A 103 6.83 5.11 -2.88
N LEU A 104 6.91 5.36 -4.18
CA LEU A 104 7.81 6.38 -4.71
C LEU A 104 7.45 7.77 -4.17
N LEU A 105 6.17 8.13 -4.22
CA LEU A 105 5.72 9.44 -3.74
C LEU A 105 5.83 9.57 -2.22
N PHE A 106 5.21 8.65 -1.47
CA PHE A 106 5.02 8.86 -0.02
C PHE A 106 6.24 8.43 0.80
N ARG A 107 6.94 7.37 0.41
CA ARG A 107 8.11 6.89 1.17
C ARG A 107 9.39 7.48 0.62
N SER A 108 9.65 7.32 -0.68
CA SER A 108 10.93 7.75 -1.24
C SER A 108 11.05 9.26 -1.33
N LEU A 109 9.98 9.98 -1.71
CA LEU A 109 10.05 11.45 -1.83
C LEU A 109 9.56 12.15 -0.57
N ILE A 110 8.28 12.08 -0.21
CA ILE A 110 7.70 12.87 0.89
C ILE A 110 8.41 12.54 2.22
N GLN A 111 8.44 11.28 2.65
CA GLN A 111 9.02 10.90 3.94
C GLN A 111 10.50 11.28 4.07
N ASN A 112 11.28 11.16 2.99
CA ASN A 112 12.69 11.55 3.00
C ASN A 112 12.92 13.06 2.89
N CYS A 113 12.05 13.80 2.18
CA CYS A 113 12.15 15.26 2.06
C CYS A 113 11.72 16.00 3.34
N LEU A 114 10.98 15.35 4.24
CA LEU A 114 10.59 15.96 5.51
C LEU A 114 11.83 16.21 6.38
N SER A 115 12.14 17.47 6.62
CA SER A 115 13.29 17.93 7.43
C SER A 115 13.09 17.74 8.95
N LEU A 116 12.25 16.78 9.35
CA LEU A 116 11.94 16.48 10.74
C LEU A 116 13.02 15.60 11.36
N LYS A 117 13.52 15.99 12.54
CA LYS A 117 14.63 15.30 13.21
C LYS A 117 14.31 13.87 13.62
N LYS A 118 13.06 13.61 14.04
CA LYS A 118 12.65 12.29 14.55
C LYS A 118 12.04 11.45 13.43
N THR A 119 12.58 10.26 13.20
CA THR A 119 12.09 9.31 12.19
C THR A 119 10.60 8.98 12.37
N LEU A 120 10.16 8.71 13.62
CA LEU A 120 8.74 8.44 13.89
C LEU A 120 7.83 9.59 13.48
N THR A 121 8.28 10.83 13.66
CA THR A 121 7.49 12.02 13.23
C THR A 121 7.41 12.09 11.70
N ARG A 122 8.49 11.76 10.98
CA ARG A 122 8.47 11.69 9.50
C ARG A 122 7.50 10.62 9.02
N ILE A 123 7.53 9.42 9.62
CA ILE A 123 6.61 8.33 9.32
C ILE A 123 5.17 8.79 9.57
N PHE A 124 4.89 9.37 10.75
CA PHE A 124 3.55 9.84 11.11
C PHE A 124 3.01 10.87 10.11
N VAL A 125 3.79 11.92 9.81
CA VAL A 125 3.37 12.98 8.88
C VAL A 125 3.18 12.45 7.47
N SER A 126 4.10 11.62 6.97
CA SER A 126 3.98 10.98 5.67
C SER A 126 2.73 10.10 5.59
N SER A 127 2.41 9.35 6.64
CA SER A 127 1.23 8.50 6.73
C SER A 127 -0.07 9.31 6.81
N LEU A 128 -0.04 10.43 7.50
CA LEU A 128 -1.18 11.36 7.54
C LEU A 128 -1.46 11.94 6.15
N ILE A 129 -0.41 12.37 5.43
CA ILE A 129 -0.56 12.85 4.06
C ILE A 129 -1.10 11.74 3.16
N PHE A 130 -0.60 10.51 3.29
CA PHE A 130 -1.10 9.33 2.57
C PHE A 130 -2.59 9.09 2.82
N ALA A 131 -3.03 9.14 4.07
CA ALA A 131 -4.44 9.00 4.44
C ALA A 131 -5.31 10.13 3.87
N LEU A 132 -4.83 11.38 3.92
CA LEU A 132 -5.54 12.53 3.36
C LEU A 132 -5.75 12.39 1.84
N PHE A 133 -4.83 11.78 1.12
CA PHE A 133 -5.03 11.46 -0.30
C PHE A 133 -6.19 10.48 -0.53
N HIS A 134 -6.44 9.58 0.41
CA HIS A 134 -7.53 8.62 0.34
C HIS A 134 -8.89 9.19 0.76
N LEU A 135 -8.96 10.45 1.24
CA LEU A 135 -10.23 11.16 1.44
C LEU A 135 -11.02 11.35 0.14
N THR A 136 -10.39 11.24 -1.03
CA THR A 136 -11.07 11.27 -2.32
C THR A 136 -12.16 10.21 -2.41
N TYR A 137 -11.96 9.04 -1.79
CA TYR A 137 -12.98 7.98 -1.72
C TYR A 137 -14.22 8.41 -0.93
N PHE A 138 -14.03 9.16 0.17
CA PHE A 138 -15.15 9.73 0.92
C PHE A 138 -15.94 10.74 0.09
N PHE A 139 -15.23 11.64 -0.59
CA PHE A 139 -15.89 12.67 -1.42
C PHE A 139 -16.56 12.10 -2.67
N SER A 140 -16.17 10.93 -3.15
CA SER A 140 -16.83 10.28 -4.30
C SER A 140 -18.12 9.56 -3.93
N SER A 141 -18.22 9.02 -2.70
CA SER A 141 -19.35 8.19 -2.28
C SER A 141 -20.26 8.82 -1.24
N PHE A 142 -19.79 9.83 -0.47
CA PHE A 142 -20.47 10.47 0.67
C PHE A 142 -21.09 9.45 1.65
N ASN A 143 -20.43 8.30 1.82
CA ASN A 143 -20.88 7.25 2.72
C ASN A 143 -20.02 7.24 3.99
N LEU A 144 -20.65 7.01 5.16
CA LEU A 144 -19.92 6.91 6.44
C LEU A 144 -18.88 5.79 6.44
N ILE A 145 -19.12 4.70 5.69
CA ILE A 145 -18.17 3.60 5.52
C ILE A 145 -16.88 4.10 4.88
N SER A 146 -16.98 4.99 3.90
CA SER A 146 -15.82 5.53 3.20
C SER A 146 -14.94 6.43 4.06
N LEU A 147 -15.40 6.87 5.26
CA LEU A 147 -14.55 7.52 6.27
C LEU A 147 -13.55 6.55 6.91
N PHE A 148 -13.85 5.26 6.94
CA PHE A 148 -12.91 4.26 7.46
C PHE A 148 -11.73 4.05 6.52
N VAL A 149 -11.86 4.36 5.22
CA VAL A 149 -10.77 4.22 4.25
C VAL A 149 -9.57 5.09 4.63
N PRO A 150 -9.69 6.41 4.89
CA PRO A 150 -8.57 7.22 5.36
C PRO A 150 -7.98 6.73 6.69
N LEU A 151 -8.79 6.29 7.63
CA LEU A 151 -8.31 5.79 8.92
C LEU A 151 -7.49 4.50 8.74
N TYR A 152 -8.01 3.57 7.94
CA TYR A 152 -7.33 2.34 7.58
C TYR A 152 -6.02 2.61 6.82
N THR A 153 -6.06 3.48 5.81
CA THR A 153 -4.88 3.84 5.02
C THR A 153 -3.85 4.62 5.83
N PHE A 154 -4.26 5.37 6.88
CA PHE A 154 -3.33 5.93 7.85
C PHE A 154 -2.53 4.84 8.56
N GLY A 155 -3.23 3.82 9.09
CA GLY A 155 -2.59 2.68 9.78
C GLY A 155 -1.66 1.90 8.85
N LEU A 156 -2.13 1.59 7.63
CA LEU A 156 -1.31 0.96 6.60
C LEU A 156 -0.11 1.84 6.23
N GLY A 157 -0.34 3.13 6.02
CA GLY A 157 0.69 4.10 5.73
C GLY A 157 1.78 4.14 6.81
N PHE A 158 1.37 4.10 8.08
CA PHE A 158 2.30 4.09 9.21
C PHE A 158 3.14 2.79 9.22
N LEU A 159 2.50 1.64 8.99
CA LEU A 159 3.19 0.36 8.87
C LEU A 159 4.20 0.36 7.72
N LEU A 160 3.79 0.77 6.53
CA LEU A 160 4.66 0.84 5.35
C LEU A 160 5.84 1.81 5.57
N GLY A 161 5.58 2.98 6.18
CA GLY A 161 6.64 3.92 6.53
C GLY A 161 7.66 3.36 7.51
N PHE A 162 7.19 2.56 8.47
CA PHE A 162 8.05 1.87 9.43
C PHE A 162 8.88 0.77 8.75
N VAL A 163 8.25 -0.07 7.93
CA VAL A 163 8.92 -1.13 7.16
C VAL A 163 9.97 -0.53 6.21
N TYR A 164 9.66 0.62 5.59
CA TYR A 164 10.61 1.33 4.73
C TYR A 164 11.88 1.75 5.48
N GLU A 165 11.75 2.39 6.64
CA GLU A 165 12.92 2.77 7.46
C GLU A 165 13.66 1.52 7.98
N TRP A 166 12.93 0.48 8.37
CA TRP A 166 13.51 -0.75 8.88
C TRP A 166 14.29 -1.52 7.79
N SER A 167 13.81 -1.52 6.54
CA SER A 167 14.49 -2.11 5.38
C SER A 167 15.64 -1.26 4.83
N GLU A 168 16.15 -0.31 5.64
CA GLU A 168 17.19 0.65 5.21
C GLU A 168 16.79 1.43 3.95
N LYS A 169 15.50 1.78 3.86
CA LYS A 169 14.89 2.54 2.76
C LYS A 169 14.93 1.82 1.41
N ASN A 170 14.91 0.50 1.42
CA ASN A 170 14.87 -0.31 0.20
C ASN A 170 13.54 -0.11 -0.54
N PHE A 171 13.61 0.57 -1.69
CA PHE A 171 12.43 0.93 -2.47
C PHE A 171 11.70 -0.29 -3.03
N LEU A 172 12.42 -1.25 -3.63
CA LEU A 172 11.77 -2.43 -4.21
C LEU A 172 11.15 -3.32 -3.14
N TYR A 173 11.76 -3.38 -1.95
CA TYR A 173 11.24 -4.15 -0.84
C TYR A 173 9.87 -3.62 -0.40
N ILE A 174 9.75 -2.29 -0.18
CA ILE A 174 8.48 -1.71 0.24
C ILE A 174 7.41 -1.78 -0.85
N CYS A 175 7.78 -1.62 -2.13
CA CYS A 175 6.86 -1.82 -3.25
C CYS A 175 6.34 -3.26 -3.31
N GLY A 176 7.22 -4.25 -3.15
CA GLY A 176 6.83 -5.66 -3.10
C GLY A 176 5.90 -5.97 -1.94
N TYR A 177 6.18 -5.40 -0.76
CA TYR A 177 5.35 -5.55 0.42
C TYR A 177 3.94 -4.96 0.21
N HIS A 178 3.86 -3.73 -0.28
CA HIS A 178 2.59 -3.06 -0.58
C HIS A 178 1.81 -3.79 -1.69
N PHE A 179 2.50 -4.20 -2.75
CA PHE A 179 1.90 -4.99 -3.83
C PHE A 179 1.27 -6.28 -3.32
N LEU A 180 2.01 -7.07 -2.52
CA LEU A 180 1.50 -8.33 -1.95
C LEU A 180 0.29 -8.09 -1.04
N PHE A 181 0.34 -7.02 -0.25
CA PHE A 181 -0.79 -6.60 0.57
C PHE A 181 -2.03 -6.33 -0.29
N ASN A 182 -1.89 -5.53 -1.35
CA ASN A 182 -3.00 -5.20 -2.25
C ASN A 182 -3.47 -6.42 -3.06
N LEU A 183 -2.54 -7.25 -3.53
CA LEU A 183 -2.87 -8.47 -4.27
C LEU A 183 -3.81 -9.36 -3.47
N ILE A 184 -3.50 -9.57 -2.20
CA ILE A 184 -4.30 -10.45 -1.34
C ILE A 184 -5.62 -9.77 -0.96
N ASN A 185 -5.60 -8.50 -0.55
CA ASN A 185 -6.77 -7.82 -0.02
C ASN A 185 -7.71 -7.24 -1.08
N GLN A 186 -7.24 -6.99 -2.29
CA GLN A 186 -8.07 -6.38 -3.34
C GLN A 186 -8.31 -7.33 -4.51
N VAL A 187 -7.28 -7.97 -5.03
CA VAL A 187 -7.43 -8.82 -6.22
C VAL A 187 -8.01 -10.18 -5.84
N LEU A 188 -7.33 -10.92 -4.97
CA LEU A 188 -7.82 -12.26 -4.57
C LEU A 188 -9.19 -12.18 -3.89
N TYR A 189 -9.42 -11.14 -3.09
CA TYR A 189 -10.70 -10.90 -2.45
C TYR A 189 -11.86 -10.82 -3.45
N THR A 190 -11.73 -10.02 -4.49
CA THR A 190 -12.80 -9.83 -5.51
C THR A 190 -13.18 -11.16 -6.18
N TYR A 191 -12.24 -12.09 -6.31
CA TYR A 191 -12.46 -13.39 -6.95
C TYR A 191 -12.83 -14.50 -5.98
N MET A 192 -12.71 -14.27 -4.66
CA MET A 192 -12.97 -15.29 -3.64
C MET A 192 -14.40 -15.29 -3.11
N LEU A 193 -15.15 -14.20 -3.22
CA LEU A 193 -16.34 -14.02 -2.39
C LEU A 193 -17.59 -13.65 -3.19
N ASN A 194 -18.57 -14.57 -3.14
CA ASN A 194 -20.00 -14.29 -3.30
C ASN A 194 -20.67 -13.88 -1.95
N VAL A 195 -19.92 -13.30 -1.01
CA VAL A 195 -20.44 -12.93 0.32
C VAL A 195 -20.60 -11.42 0.41
N GLY A 196 -21.66 -10.96 1.08
CA GLY A 196 -22.02 -9.54 1.15
C GLY A 196 -20.83 -8.62 1.52
N GLU A 197 -20.55 -7.70 0.64
CA GLU A 197 -19.32 -6.89 0.59
C GLU A 197 -19.06 -6.10 1.88
N ASP A 198 -20.10 -5.60 2.53
CA ASP A 198 -19.98 -4.69 3.67
C ASP A 198 -19.42 -5.35 4.94
N TYR A 199 -19.89 -6.56 5.27
CA TYR A 199 -19.48 -7.26 6.49
C TYR A 199 -17.99 -7.63 6.45
N LEU A 200 -17.51 -8.06 5.31
CA LEU A 200 -16.12 -8.48 5.11
C LEU A 200 -15.14 -7.32 5.12
N PHE A 201 -15.55 -6.16 4.62
CA PHE A 201 -14.76 -4.93 4.74
C PHE A 201 -14.49 -4.58 6.21
N TYR A 202 -15.53 -4.62 7.08
CA TYR A 202 -15.35 -4.33 8.51
C TYR A 202 -14.46 -5.34 9.21
N VAL A 203 -14.67 -6.63 8.94
CA VAL A 203 -13.84 -7.69 9.53
C VAL A 203 -12.39 -7.53 9.09
N ASN A 204 -12.15 -7.24 7.81
CA ASN A 204 -10.82 -6.98 7.28
C ASN A 204 -10.17 -5.76 7.94
N ALA A 205 -10.87 -4.64 8.01
CA ALA A 205 -10.37 -3.41 8.62
C ALA A 205 -10.01 -3.62 10.10
N VAL A 206 -10.85 -4.37 10.84
CA VAL A 206 -10.58 -4.72 12.23
C VAL A 206 -9.40 -5.68 12.36
N CYS A 207 -9.33 -6.72 11.52
CA CYS A 207 -8.22 -7.67 11.52
C CYS A 207 -6.90 -6.97 11.17
N VAL A 208 -6.87 -6.17 10.11
CA VAL A 208 -5.66 -5.43 9.71
C VAL A 208 -5.26 -4.42 10.79
N GLY A 209 -6.22 -3.73 11.40
CA GLY A 209 -5.95 -2.81 12.50
C GLY A 209 -5.38 -3.52 13.73
N ALA A 210 -6.02 -4.59 14.17
CA ALA A 210 -5.59 -5.34 15.36
C ALA A 210 -4.24 -6.05 15.13
N PHE A 211 -4.09 -6.77 14.02
CA PHE A 211 -2.85 -7.48 13.71
C PHE A 211 -1.72 -6.54 13.30
N GLY A 212 -2.03 -5.44 12.63
CA GLY A 212 -1.07 -4.37 12.34
C GLY A 212 -0.52 -3.75 13.63
N ALA A 213 -1.36 -3.52 14.64
CA ALA A 213 -0.95 -3.02 15.95
C ALA A 213 -0.08 -4.06 16.70
N ILE A 214 -0.48 -5.33 16.72
CA ILE A 214 0.29 -6.42 17.33
C ILE A 214 1.65 -6.55 16.62
N TYR A 215 1.66 -6.48 15.31
CA TYR A 215 2.88 -6.56 14.52
C TYR A 215 3.81 -5.36 14.75
N LEU A 216 3.27 -4.15 14.84
CA LEU A 216 4.03 -2.96 15.24
C LEU A 216 4.64 -3.11 16.62
N ILE A 217 3.88 -3.61 17.60
CA ILE A 217 4.39 -3.90 18.95
C ILE A 217 5.51 -4.93 18.89
N PHE A 218 5.35 -5.99 18.09
CA PHE A 218 6.36 -7.01 17.88
C PHE A 218 7.63 -6.44 17.22
N LEU A 219 7.50 -5.60 16.18
CA LEU A 219 8.61 -4.90 15.56
C LEU A 219 9.30 -3.92 16.52
N LEU A 220 8.53 -3.20 17.34
CA LEU A 220 9.08 -2.33 18.38
C LEU A 220 9.85 -3.13 19.45
N PHE A 221 9.37 -4.33 19.80
CA PHE A 221 10.02 -5.22 20.75
C PHE A 221 11.31 -5.85 20.18
N LEU A 222 11.30 -6.24 18.92
CA LEU A 222 12.51 -6.71 18.22
C LEU A 222 13.50 -5.59 17.95
N SER A 223 13.13 -4.34 18.18
CA SER A 223 13.80 -3.12 17.77
C SER A 223 15.08 -2.75 18.55
N LYS A 224 15.66 -3.63 19.32
CA LYS A 224 17.08 -3.43 19.74
C LYS A 224 18.04 -3.24 18.55
N ARG A 225 17.67 -3.72 17.36
CA ARG A 225 18.36 -3.43 16.08
C ARG A 225 17.93 -2.10 15.48
N VAL A 226 16.67 -1.74 15.60
CA VAL A 226 16.08 -0.50 15.06
C VAL A 226 16.65 0.74 15.78
N ASN A 227 16.97 0.66 17.08
CA ASN A 227 17.61 1.78 17.80
C ASN A 227 18.93 2.23 17.17
N LYS A 228 19.67 1.36 16.49
CA LYS A 228 20.89 1.77 15.77
C LYS A 228 20.59 2.52 14.47
N SER A 229 19.48 2.25 13.80
CA SER A 229 19.07 2.98 12.59
C SER A 229 18.29 4.25 12.89
N PHE A 230 17.58 4.32 14.02
CA PHE A 230 16.86 5.51 14.47
C PHE A 230 17.76 6.60 15.09
N GLN A 231 18.99 6.24 15.48
CA GLN A 231 19.97 7.19 16.05
C GLN A 231 20.93 7.77 15.00
N ARG A 232 20.92 7.26 13.77
CA ARG A 232 21.64 7.81 12.62
C ARG A 232 20.72 8.71 11.78
#